data_60d47316495cccfe99938659bd3226f4
#
_entry.id   60d47316495cccfe99938659bd3226f4
#
_cell.length_a   1.000
_cell.length_b   1.000
_cell.length_c   1.000
_cell.angle_alpha   90.00
_cell.angle_beta   90.00
_cell.angle_gamma   90.00
#
_symmetry.space_group_name_H-M   'P 1'
#
loop_
_entity.id
_entity.type
_entity.pdbx_description
1 polymer ?
#
loop_
_entity_poly.entity_id
_entity_poly.type
_entity_poly.pdbx_seq_one_letter_code
_entity_poly.pdbx_strand_id
1 'polypeptide(L)'
;MYKTKISVYPSCLSTLVHNDVTLSEVYDKIKNDDVLRQRTVNYRKAIEAKLPAKQLKKLKAEQFPMLMPAARFKEGRDMEHLDSYTGLCQCDIDNIPPDMMAEAKRRVRMLKFVAMFHVSMSGNGLHIYYFYQIPNEGLTPQVYQ
;
A
#
# COMPACT_ATOMS: atom_id res chain seq x y z
N MET A 1 9.22 -15.30 7.01
CA MET A 1 8.41 -14.07 7.03
C MET A 1 9.32 -12.88 6.86
N TYR A 2 9.00 -11.96 5.98
CA TYR A 2 9.93 -10.90 5.58
C TYR A 2 10.11 -9.88 6.70
N LYS A 3 11.37 -9.70 7.13
CA LYS A 3 11.77 -8.75 8.20
C LYS A 3 11.93 -7.30 7.71
N THR A 4 11.80 -7.08 6.39
CA THR A 4 11.92 -5.76 5.79
C THR A 4 10.87 -4.83 6.38
N LYS A 5 11.32 -3.72 6.94
CA LYS A 5 10.46 -2.68 7.48
C LYS A 5 10.19 -1.61 6.41
N ILE A 6 9.00 -1.07 6.43
CA ILE A 6 8.54 0.03 5.58
C ILE A 6 7.99 1.15 6.44
N SER A 7 8.04 2.38 5.98
CA SER A 7 7.45 3.51 6.70
C SER A 7 5.94 3.59 6.45
N VAL A 8 5.21 3.84 7.53
CA VAL A 8 3.75 4.01 7.51
C VAL A 8 3.37 5.37 8.05
N TYR A 9 2.44 6.01 7.39
CA TYR A 9 1.86 7.29 7.77
C TYR A 9 0.39 7.10 8.18
N PRO A 10 -0.13 7.86 9.15
CA PRO A 10 -1.52 7.72 9.60
C PRO A 10 -2.54 7.97 8.48
N SER A 11 -2.19 8.81 7.52
CA SER A 11 -3.00 9.14 6.36
C SER A 11 -2.13 9.70 5.22
N CYS A 12 -2.70 9.83 4.03
CA CYS A 12 -2.00 10.48 2.91
C CYS A 12 -1.72 11.98 3.16
N LEU A 13 -2.39 12.59 4.12
CA LEU A 13 -2.18 13.99 4.49
C LEU A 13 -1.06 14.20 5.51
N SER A 14 -0.65 13.13 6.20
CA SER A 14 0.44 13.20 7.18
C SER A 14 1.79 13.27 6.48
N THR A 15 2.64 14.16 6.95
CA THR A 15 4.05 14.26 6.52
C THR A 15 5.01 13.62 7.52
N LEU A 16 4.54 13.30 8.72
CA LEU A 16 5.35 12.66 9.74
C LEU A 16 5.19 11.15 9.71
N VAL A 17 6.30 10.43 9.73
CA VAL A 17 6.33 8.98 9.87
C VAL A 17 5.69 8.60 11.21
N HIS A 18 4.74 7.69 11.14
CA HIS A 18 4.10 7.18 12.36
C HIS A 18 4.89 6.03 12.95
N ASN A 19 5.18 5.01 12.15
CA ASN A 19 5.94 3.83 12.55
C ASN A 19 6.61 3.18 11.33
N ASP A 20 7.70 2.46 11.62
CA ASP A 20 8.25 1.46 10.71
C ASP A 20 7.69 0.08 11.07
N VAL A 21 7.04 -0.56 10.12
CA VAL A 21 6.40 -1.86 10.29
C VAL A 21 6.88 -2.86 9.24
N THR A 22 6.82 -4.14 9.55
CA THR A 22 7.06 -5.22 8.59
C THR A 22 5.82 -5.47 7.72
N LEU A 23 6.01 -6.07 6.55
CA LEU A 23 4.86 -6.51 5.73
C LEU A 23 3.94 -7.49 6.46
N SER A 24 4.49 -8.27 7.39
CA SER A 24 3.69 -9.15 8.24
C SER A 24 2.73 -8.38 9.13
N GLU A 25 3.21 -7.34 9.81
CA GLU A 25 2.39 -6.48 10.66
C GLU A 25 1.33 -5.73 9.83
N VAL A 26 1.69 -5.29 8.61
CA VAL A 26 0.71 -4.71 7.68
C VAL A 26 -0.38 -5.73 7.31
N TYR A 27 0.02 -6.96 6.98
CA TYR A 27 -0.93 -8.03 6.65
C TYR A 27 -1.88 -8.32 7.82
N ASP A 28 -1.32 -8.46 9.03
CA ASP A 28 -2.11 -8.74 10.23
C ASP A 28 -3.08 -7.59 10.54
N LYS A 29 -2.65 -6.36 10.34
CA LYS A 29 -3.51 -5.18 10.50
C LYS A 29 -4.64 -5.15 9.46
N ILE A 30 -4.35 -5.39 8.19
CA ILE A 30 -5.39 -5.44 7.14
C ILE A 30 -6.42 -6.54 7.45
N LYS A 31 -5.97 -7.67 7.98
CA LYS A 31 -6.83 -8.83 8.26
C LYS A 31 -7.67 -8.67 9.52
N ASN A 32 -7.12 -8.08 10.57
CA ASN A 32 -7.63 -8.19 11.94
C ASN A 32 -8.06 -6.85 12.55
N ASP A 33 -7.77 -5.69 11.94
CA ASP A 33 -8.13 -4.38 12.48
C ASP A 33 -9.60 -4.05 12.15
N ASP A 34 -10.47 -4.10 13.17
CA ASP A 34 -11.89 -3.83 13.01
C ASP A 34 -12.20 -2.38 12.63
N VAL A 35 -11.37 -1.43 13.07
CA VAL A 35 -11.52 -0.02 12.69
C VAL A 35 -11.23 0.17 11.21
N LEU A 36 -10.15 -0.43 10.71
CA LEU A 36 -9.81 -0.39 9.29
C LEU A 36 -10.88 -1.09 8.44
N ARG A 37 -11.39 -2.21 8.93
CA ARG A 37 -12.50 -2.94 8.28
C ARG A 37 -13.74 -2.06 8.18
N GLN A 38 -14.15 -1.41 9.27
CA GLN A 38 -15.33 -0.54 9.27
C GLN A 38 -15.15 0.67 8.35
N ARG A 39 -13.98 1.29 8.34
CA ARG A 39 -13.64 2.37 7.40
C ARG A 39 -13.75 1.91 5.94
N THR A 40 -13.28 0.72 5.64
CA THR A 40 -13.36 0.13 4.29
C THR A 40 -14.81 -0.11 3.88
N VAL A 41 -15.64 -0.66 4.78
CA VAL A 41 -17.08 -0.84 4.53
C VAL A 41 -17.76 0.50 4.25
N ASN A 42 -17.50 1.51 5.09
CA ASN A 42 -18.09 2.84 4.92
C ASN A 42 -17.66 3.50 3.61
N TYR A 43 -16.39 3.35 3.23
CA TYR A 43 -15.87 3.87 1.96
C TYR A 43 -16.55 3.22 0.75
N ARG A 44 -16.77 1.89 0.77
CA ARG A 44 -17.48 1.17 -0.29
C ARG A 44 -18.95 1.58 -0.38
N LYS A 45 -19.64 1.77 0.75
CA LYS A 45 -20.99 2.32 0.77
C LYS A 45 -21.06 3.72 0.16
N ALA A 46 -20.04 4.56 0.39
CA ALA A 46 -19.97 5.89 -0.21
C ALA A 46 -19.80 5.82 -1.75
N ILE A 47 -19.06 4.81 -2.26
CA ILE A 47 -18.94 4.55 -3.70
C ILE A 47 -20.30 4.10 -4.27
N GLU A 48 -20.97 3.15 -3.63
CA GLU A 48 -22.29 2.65 -4.02
C GLU A 48 -23.35 3.76 -4.03
N ALA A 49 -23.27 4.67 -3.05
CA ALA A 49 -24.10 5.88 -2.99
C ALA A 49 -23.72 6.95 -4.02
N LYS A 50 -22.72 6.70 -4.90
CA LYS A 50 -22.24 7.59 -5.95
C LYS A 50 -21.81 8.97 -5.43
N LEU A 51 -21.16 9.03 -4.28
CA LEU A 51 -20.59 10.28 -3.79
C LEU A 51 -19.67 10.92 -4.84
N PRO A 52 -19.60 12.25 -4.93
CA PRO A 52 -18.71 12.94 -5.86
C PRO A 52 -17.26 12.51 -5.69
N ALA A 53 -16.52 12.34 -6.80
CA ALA A 53 -15.14 11.87 -6.81
C ALA A 53 -14.21 12.65 -5.87
N LYS A 54 -14.41 13.98 -5.74
CA LYS A 54 -13.67 14.83 -4.82
C LYS A 54 -13.88 14.43 -3.35
N GLN A 55 -15.11 14.07 -2.97
CA GLN A 55 -15.42 13.61 -1.62
C GLN A 55 -14.83 12.22 -1.35
N LEU A 56 -14.95 11.30 -2.30
CA LEU A 56 -14.32 9.97 -2.20
C LEU A 56 -12.81 10.07 -2.04
N LYS A 57 -12.15 10.93 -2.82
CA LYS A 57 -10.71 11.18 -2.70
C LYS A 57 -10.33 11.72 -1.33
N LYS A 58 -11.11 12.67 -0.79
CA LYS A 58 -10.91 13.22 0.54
C LYS A 58 -11.05 12.15 1.62
N LEU A 59 -12.14 11.37 1.60
CA LEU A 59 -12.37 10.26 2.54
C LEU A 59 -11.21 9.25 2.52
N LYS A 60 -10.75 8.86 1.32
CA LYS A 60 -9.61 7.96 1.17
C LYS A 60 -8.35 8.53 1.79
N ALA A 61 -8.05 9.81 1.51
CA ALA A 61 -6.82 10.46 1.99
C ALA A 61 -6.79 10.64 3.51
N GLU A 62 -7.93 10.89 4.14
CA GLU A 62 -8.03 11.15 5.59
C GLU A 62 -8.14 9.88 6.43
N GLN A 63 -8.80 8.84 5.94
CA GLN A 63 -9.19 7.70 6.76
C GLN A 63 -8.28 6.49 6.66
N PHE A 64 -7.44 6.41 5.63
CA PHE A 64 -6.60 5.23 5.42
C PHE A 64 -5.12 5.56 5.60
N PRO A 65 -4.37 4.65 6.24
CA PRO A 65 -2.93 4.80 6.34
C PRO A 65 -2.28 4.75 4.96
N MET A 66 -1.17 5.46 4.82
CA MET A 66 -0.35 5.40 3.63
C MET A 66 0.90 4.58 3.91
N LEU A 67 1.18 3.63 3.04
CA LEU A 67 2.37 2.79 3.09
C LEU A 67 3.40 3.31 2.09
N MET A 68 4.67 3.30 2.49
CA MET A 68 5.81 3.62 1.62
C MET A 68 6.69 2.36 1.48
N PRO A 69 6.31 1.42 0.60
CA PRO A 69 7.00 0.14 0.52
C PRO A 69 8.43 0.24 0.00
N ALA A 70 8.72 1.14 -0.92
CA ALA A 70 10.03 1.25 -1.57
C ALA A 70 11.12 1.85 -0.68
N ALA A 71 10.74 2.63 0.34
CA ALA A 71 11.68 3.37 1.16
C ALA A 71 11.24 3.50 2.62
N ARG A 72 12.21 3.71 3.50
CA ARG A 72 12.03 4.13 4.88
C ARG A 72 12.43 5.59 5.01
N PHE A 73 11.71 6.29 5.87
CA PHE A 73 11.94 7.71 6.14
C PHE A 73 12.09 7.93 7.65
N LYS A 74 12.88 8.94 8.02
CA LYS A 74 12.97 9.41 9.38
C LYS A 74 12.07 10.56 9.60
N GLU A 75 11.43 11.18 10.11
CA GLU A 75 10.63 12.37 10.35
C GLU A 75 9.69 12.73 9.19
N GLY A 76 10.22 13.09 8.01
CA GLY A 76 9.45 13.51 6.85
C GLY A 76 9.18 12.39 5.84
N ARG A 77 8.74 12.73 4.64
CA ARG A 77 8.57 11.78 3.52
C ARG A 77 9.09 12.34 2.18
N ASP A 78 10.03 13.24 2.26
CA ASP A 78 10.79 13.77 1.12
C ASP A 78 12.18 13.13 1.07
N MET A 79 12.95 13.49 0.07
CA MET A 79 14.28 12.93 -0.14
C MET A 79 15.29 13.30 0.95
N GLU A 80 15.10 14.42 1.63
CA GLU A 80 15.99 14.86 2.73
C GLU A 80 15.84 13.95 3.96
N HIS A 81 14.67 13.35 4.13
CA HIS A 81 14.34 12.45 5.24
C HIS A 81 14.45 10.96 4.87
N LEU A 82 14.95 10.63 3.66
CA LEU A 82 15.16 9.25 3.25
C LEU A 82 16.20 8.57 4.16
N ASP A 83 15.79 7.47 4.81
CA ASP A 83 16.67 6.64 5.64
C ASP A 83 17.33 5.54 4.81
N SER A 84 16.52 4.75 4.12
CA SER A 84 17.02 3.61 3.32
C SER A 84 15.99 3.12 2.32
N TYR A 85 16.45 2.46 1.27
CA TYR A 85 15.60 1.68 0.38
C TYR A 85 15.35 0.29 0.95
N THR A 86 14.18 -0.24 0.69
CA THR A 86 13.71 -1.51 1.27
C THR A 86 13.94 -2.72 0.35
N GLY A 87 14.13 -2.49 -0.94
CA GLY A 87 14.11 -3.55 -1.95
C GLY A 87 12.70 -4.00 -2.35
N LEU A 88 11.67 -3.31 -1.87
CA LEU A 88 10.27 -3.56 -2.23
C LEU A 88 9.77 -2.51 -3.22
N CYS A 89 8.86 -2.94 -4.09
CA CYS A 89 8.04 -2.06 -4.91
C CYS A 89 6.56 -2.35 -4.70
N GLN A 90 5.72 -1.39 -5.09
CA GLN A 90 4.29 -1.56 -5.19
C GLN A 90 3.83 -1.42 -6.63
N CYS A 91 2.89 -2.27 -7.01
CA CYS A 91 2.14 -2.16 -8.24
C CYS A 91 0.65 -2.21 -7.90
N ASP A 92 -0.12 -1.35 -8.53
CA ASP A 92 -1.57 -1.31 -8.37
C ASP A 92 -2.24 -1.78 -9.67
N ILE A 93 -3.16 -2.72 -9.55
CA ILE A 93 -4.05 -3.12 -10.64
C ILE A 93 -5.42 -2.58 -10.31
N ASP A 94 -5.90 -1.64 -11.11
CA ASP A 94 -7.18 -0.99 -10.91
C ASP A 94 -8.25 -1.52 -11.87
N ASN A 95 -9.52 -1.29 -11.51
CA ASN A 95 -10.69 -1.58 -12.34
C ASN A 95 -10.79 -3.04 -12.79
N ILE A 96 -10.48 -3.97 -11.90
CA ILE A 96 -10.68 -5.40 -12.14
C ILE A 96 -12.19 -5.70 -12.10
N PRO A 97 -12.77 -6.26 -13.18
CA PRO A 97 -14.15 -6.68 -13.17
C PRO A 97 -14.44 -7.68 -12.03
N PRO A 98 -15.62 -7.64 -11.40
CA PRO A 98 -15.93 -8.50 -10.25
C PRO A 98 -15.75 -9.99 -10.55
N ASP A 99 -16.12 -10.45 -11.74
CA ASP A 99 -15.99 -11.83 -12.21
C ASP A 99 -14.52 -12.24 -12.46
N MET A 100 -13.62 -11.27 -12.71
CA MET A 100 -12.19 -11.50 -12.93
C MET A 100 -11.37 -11.44 -11.63
N MET A 101 -11.92 -10.96 -10.53
CA MET A 101 -11.17 -10.74 -9.29
C MET A 101 -10.56 -12.03 -8.71
N ALA A 102 -11.30 -13.13 -8.77
CA ALA A 102 -10.82 -14.43 -8.29
C ALA A 102 -9.60 -14.92 -9.09
N GLU A 103 -9.68 -14.80 -10.42
CA GLU A 103 -8.59 -15.18 -11.31
C GLU A 103 -7.38 -14.25 -11.16
N ALA A 104 -7.57 -12.95 -11.03
CA ALA A 104 -6.49 -12.00 -10.77
C ALA A 104 -5.72 -12.37 -9.49
N LYS A 105 -6.43 -12.64 -8.39
CA LYS A 105 -5.81 -13.11 -7.14
C LYS A 105 -5.05 -14.43 -7.32
N ARG A 106 -5.61 -15.36 -8.07
CA ARG A 106 -4.96 -16.65 -8.36
C ARG A 106 -3.64 -16.43 -9.11
N ARG A 107 -3.63 -15.61 -10.15
CA ARG A 107 -2.42 -15.29 -10.93
C ARG A 107 -1.36 -14.63 -10.09
N VAL A 108 -1.73 -13.61 -9.30
CA VAL A 108 -0.77 -12.90 -8.43
C VAL A 108 -0.12 -13.86 -7.42
N ARG A 109 -0.87 -14.82 -6.85
CA ARG A 109 -0.32 -15.83 -5.93
C ARG A 109 0.73 -16.74 -6.55
N MET A 110 0.71 -16.94 -7.86
CA MET A 110 1.69 -17.78 -8.57
C MET A 110 3.02 -17.07 -8.81
N LEU A 111 3.08 -15.75 -8.64
CA LEU A 111 4.29 -14.96 -8.88
C LEU A 111 5.23 -15.08 -7.67
N LYS A 112 6.37 -15.72 -7.86
CA LYS A 112 7.34 -16.02 -6.78
C LYS A 112 7.99 -14.80 -6.15
N PHE A 113 8.02 -13.66 -6.86
CA PHE A 113 8.59 -12.41 -6.37
C PHE A 113 7.60 -11.55 -5.57
N VAL A 114 6.33 -11.93 -5.53
CA VAL A 114 5.31 -11.19 -4.75
C VAL A 114 5.48 -11.54 -3.26
N ALA A 115 5.66 -10.52 -2.47
CA ALA A 115 5.79 -10.62 -1.03
C ALA A 115 4.43 -10.59 -0.31
N MET A 116 3.52 -9.73 -0.78
CA MET A 116 2.17 -9.56 -0.24
C MET A 116 1.27 -8.94 -1.30
N PHE A 117 -0.01 -9.20 -1.24
CA PHE A 117 -1.03 -8.43 -1.95
C PHE A 117 -2.34 -8.37 -1.18
N HIS A 118 -3.13 -7.36 -1.43
CA HIS A 118 -4.48 -7.24 -0.87
C HIS A 118 -5.42 -6.53 -1.84
N VAL A 119 -6.72 -6.69 -1.62
CA VAL A 119 -7.74 -5.96 -2.39
C VAL A 119 -7.71 -4.49 -1.98
N SER A 120 -7.85 -3.60 -2.96
CA SER A 120 -7.94 -2.17 -2.73
C SER A 120 -9.16 -1.79 -1.86
N MET A 121 -9.12 -0.60 -1.24
CA MET A 121 -10.24 -0.13 -0.42
C MET A 121 -11.54 -0.03 -1.21
N SER A 122 -11.48 0.32 -2.50
CA SER A 122 -12.65 0.36 -3.40
C SER A 122 -13.24 -1.02 -3.71
N GLY A 123 -12.45 -2.09 -3.54
CA GLY A 123 -12.91 -3.46 -3.80
C GLY A 123 -12.69 -3.95 -5.24
N ASN A 124 -12.30 -3.08 -6.15
CA ASN A 124 -12.14 -3.39 -7.58
C ASN A 124 -10.70 -3.35 -8.09
N GLY A 125 -9.72 -3.49 -7.21
CA GLY A 125 -8.31 -3.50 -7.55
C GLY A 125 -7.48 -4.32 -6.58
N LEU A 126 -6.20 -4.51 -6.91
CA LEU A 126 -5.19 -5.18 -6.10
C LEU A 126 -3.99 -4.27 -5.90
N HIS A 127 -3.55 -4.12 -4.66
CA HIS A 127 -2.24 -3.58 -4.32
C HIS A 127 -1.28 -4.75 -4.12
N ILE A 128 -0.17 -4.76 -4.87
CA ILE A 128 0.78 -5.87 -4.92
C ILE A 128 2.13 -5.34 -4.49
N TYR A 129 2.72 -5.96 -3.47
CA TYR A 129 4.06 -5.66 -2.96
C TYR A 129 5.00 -6.77 -3.39
N TYR A 130 6.08 -6.41 -4.07
CA TYR A 130 7.02 -7.40 -4.59
C TYR A 130 8.47 -6.98 -4.35
N PHE A 131 9.36 -7.97 -4.25
CA PHE A 131 10.78 -7.73 -4.19
C PHE A 131 11.36 -7.55 -5.59
N TYR A 132 12.23 -6.59 -5.71
CA TYR A 132 13.10 -6.47 -6.87
C TYR A 132 14.55 -6.57 -6.41
N GLN A 133 15.42 -7.03 -7.31
CA GLN A 133 16.84 -7.12 -7.04
C GLN A 133 17.45 -5.73 -7.20
N ILE A 134 17.94 -5.16 -6.11
CA ILE A 134 18.71 -3.92 -6.19
C ILE A 134 20.04 -4.27 -6.83
N PRO A 135 20.44 -3.65 -7.96
CA PRO A 135 21.77 -3.84 -8.51
C PRO A 135 22.84 -3.52 -7.47
N ASN A 136 23.91 -4.32 -7.41
CA ASN A 136 25.00 -4.13 -6.45
C ASN A 136 25.75 -2.80 -6.60
N GLU A 137 25.58 -2.11 -7.72
CA GLU A 137 26.05 -0.75 -7.95
C GLU A 137 24.98 0.22 -7.44
N GLY A 138 25.28 0.88 -6.33
CA GLY A 138 24.35 1.70 -5.57
C GLY A 138 23.41 2.54 -6.45
N LEU A 139 22.14 2.21 -6.42
CA LEU A 139 21.12 3.05 -7.03
C LEU A 139 21.08 4.38 -6.29
N THR A 140 21.43 5.44 -7.01
CA THR A 140 21.20 6.78 -6.50
C THR A 140 19.68 7.06 -6.48
N PRO A 141 19.18 7.91 -5.57
CA PRO A 141 17.76 8.26 -5.50
C PRO A 141 17.11 8.64 -6.85
N GLN A 142 17.91 9.14 -7.79
CA GLN A 142 17.47 9.55 -9.13
C GLN A 142 17.01 8.38 -10.03
N VAL A 143 17.38 7.16 -9.72
CA VAL A 143 16.96 5.96 -10.50
C VAL A 143 15.55 5.54 -10.17
N TYR A 144 14.96 6.03 -9.07
CA TYR A 144 13.60 5.73 -8.63
C TYR A 144 12.55 6.77 -9.02
N GLN A 145 12.96 7.84 -9.69
CA GLN A 145 12.06 8.82 -10.29
C GLN A 145 11.70 8.37 -11.71
#